data_1f9f4e3e82c128e2148440f4d6896758
#
_entry.id   1f9f4e3e82c128e2148440f4d6896758
#
_cell.length_a   1.000
_cell.length_b   1.000
_cell.length_c   1.000
_cell.angle_alpha   90.00
_cell.angle_beta   90.00
_cell.angle_gamma   90.00
#
_symmetry.space_group_name_H-M   'P 1'
#
loop_
_entity.id
_entity.type
_entity.pdbx_description
1 polymer ?
#
loop_
_entity_poly.entity_id
_entity_poly.type
_entity_poly.pdbx_seq_one_letter_code
_entity_poly.pdbx_strand_id
1 'polypeptide(L)' 'MENNNSIPVYKTLDDLPISLNACDIAAVLCISRSSAYTLMHAKDFPSLTVGKRMVVLKEKFIEWMNSQICA' A
#
# COMPACT_ATOMS: atom_id res chain seq x y z
N MET A 1 -4.05 -24.01 3.41
CA MET A 1 -3.79 -23.34 3.45
C MET A 1 -3.95 -22.45 3.39
N GLU A 2 -3.97 -22.27 3.60
CA GLU A 2 -3.90 -21.47 3.60
C GLU A 2 -3.99 -20.52 3.62
N ASN A 3 -3.90 -20.24 3.74
CA ASN A 3 -3.83 -19.26 3.79
C ASN A 3 -4.10 -18.38 3.43
N ASN A 4 -4.42 -18.34 3.43
CA ASN A 4 -4.58 -17.46 3.10
C ASN A 4 -4.99 -16.21 3.20
N ASN A 5 -5.52 -15.92 3.60
CA ASN A 5 -5.79 -14.65 3.83
C ASN A 5 -4.89 -13.79 3.49
N SER A 6 -4.84 -14.01 2.83
CA SER A 6 -3.62 -13.81 2.59
C SER A 6 -3.22 -12.56 1.94
N ILE A 7 -1.99 -12.21 2.07
CA ILE A 7 -1.40 -11.02 1.47
C ILE A 7 -1.17 -11.30 0.00
N PRO A 8 -1.65 -10.43 -0.91
CA PRO A 8 -1.42 -10.63 -2.33
C PRO A 8 0.06 -10.62 -2.68
N VAL A 9 0.40 -11.25 -3.78
CA VAL A 9 1.77 -11.32 -4.27
C VAL A 9 1.88 -10.53 -5.56
N TYR A 10 2.77 -9.55 -5.57
CA TYR A 10 3.01 -8.73 -6.75
C TYR A 10 4.47 -8.82 -7.13
N LYS A 11 4.74 -9.15 -8.38
CA LYS A 11 6.11 -9.29 -8.87
C LYS A 11 6.67 -7.97 -9.38
N THR A 12 5.82 -7.13 -9.94
CA THR A 12 6.22 -5.83 -10.46
C THR A 12 5.18 -4.79 -10.07
N LEU A 13 5.55 -3.52 -10.19
CA LEU A 13 4.61 -2.45 -9.93
C LEU A 13 3.43 -2.47 -10.91
N ASP A 14 3.65 -2.97 -12.11
CA ASP A 14 2.59 -3.07 -13.11
C ASP A 14 1.50 -4.04 -12.71
N ASP A 15 1.80 -4.99 -11.84
CA ASP A 15 0.82 -5.95 -11.35
C ASP A 15 -0.16 -5.35 -10.35
N LEU A 16 0.14 -4.16 -9.84
CA LEU A 16 -0.69 -3.53 -8.83
C LEU A 16 -1.98 -2.97 -9.41
N PRO A 17 -3.09 -3.05 -8.68
CA PRO A 17 -4.32 -2.41 -9.11
C PRO A 17 -4.19 -0.89 -9.03
N ILE A 18 -5.15 -0.18 -9.64
CA ILE A 18 -5.15 1.28 -9.66
C ILE A 18 -5.21 1.87 -8.26
N SER A 19 -5.99 1.26 -7.38
CA SER A 19 -6.06 1.69 -5.99
C SER A 19 -5.57 0.57 -5.09
N LEU A 20 -4.88 0.94 -4.02
CA LEU A 20 -4.24 0.01 -3.11
C LEU A 20 -4.83 0.15 -1.72
N ASN A 21 -5.02 -0.98 -1.04
CA ASN A 21 -5.41 -0.96 0.36
C ASN A 21 -4.22 -1.36 1.22
N ALA A 22 -4.44 -1.49 2.53
CA ALA A 22 -3.35 -1.82 3.45
C ALA A 22 -2.69 -3.16 3.13
N CYS A 23 -3.48 -4.14 2.69
CA CYS A 23 -2.91 -5.45 2.34
C CYS A 23 -1.99 -5.35 1.14
N ASP A 24 -2.37 -4.54 0.15
CA ASP A 24 -1.53 -4.34 -1.04
C ASP A 24 -0.22 -3.66 -0.67
N ILE A 25 -0.29 -2.65 0.18
CA ILE A 25 0.90 -1.94 0.63
C ILE A 25 1.81 -2.86 1.43
N ALA A 26 1.23 -3.67 2.30
CA ALA A 26 2.01 -4.64 3.08
C ALA A 26 2.75 -5.60 2.15
N ALA A 27 2.10 -6.05 1.08
CA ALA A 27 2.72 -6.97 0.13
C ALA A 27 3.87 -6.30 -0.61
N VAL A 28 3.68 -5.07 -1.06
CA VAL A 28 4.70 -4.36 -1.83
C VAL A 28 5.91 -4.03 -0.98
N LEU A 29 5.69 -3.57 0.25
CA LEU A 29 6.77 -3.14 1.13
C LEU A 29 7.30 -4.26 2.02
N CYS A 30 6.70 -5.44 1.94
CA CYS A 30 7.09 -6.59 2.77
C CYS A 30 7.03 -6.28 4.26
N ILE A 31 5.96 -5.62 4.66
CA ILE A 31 5.72 -5.26 6.07
C ILE A 31 4.43 -5.90 6.54
N SER A 32 4.21 -5.88 7.84
CA SER A 32 2.98 -6.42 8.40
C SER A 32 1.79 -5.53 8.04
N ARG A 33 0.60 -6.10 8.12
CA ARG A 33 -0.63 -5.36 7.87
C ARG A 33 -0.77 -4.19 8.85
N SER A 34 -0.41 -4.42 10.10
CA SER A 34 -0.46 -3.38 11.12
C SER A 34 0.44 -2.21 10.76
N SER A 35 1.65 -2.50 10.29
CA SER A 35 2.57 -1.46 9.87
C SER A 35 2.03 -0.70 8.67
N ALA A 36 1.39 -1.40 7.73
CA ALA A 36 0.79 -0.76 6.57
C ALA A 36 -0.33 0.19 6.98
N TYR A 37 -1.17 -0.22 7.93
CA TYR A 37 -2.22 0.65 8.44
C TYR A 37 -1.64 1.90 9.08
N THR A 38 -0.60 1.72 9.89
CA THR A 38 0.07 2.85 10.54
C THR A 38 0.62 3.83 9.49
N LEU A 39 1.23 3.28 8.45
CA LEU A 39 1.77 4.10 7.37
C LEU A 39 0.66 4.88 6.66
N MET A 40 -0.47 4.24 6.39
CA MET A 40 -1.58 4.90 5.71
C MET A 40 -2.21 6.02 6.52
N HIS A 41 -2.04 5.99 7.83
CA HIS A 41 -2.52 7.08 8.70
C HIS A 41 -1.52 8.21 8.84
N ALA A 42 -0.30 8.04 8.34
CA ALA A 42 0.71 9.08 8.42
C ALA A 42 0.31 10.28 7.56
N LYS A 43 0.62 11.48 8.04
CA LYS A 43 0.23 12.71 7.36
C LYS A 43 0.88 12.86 5.99
N ASP A 44 2.10 12.36 5.87
CA ASP A 44 2.86 12.49 4.63
C ASP A 44 2.48 11.47 3.57
N PHE A 45 1.72 10.47 3.97
CA PHE A 45 1.34 9.42 3.04
C PHE A 45 0.09 9.84 2.27
N PRO A 46 0.09 9.69 0.93
CA PRO A 46 -1.02 10.19 0.11
C PRO A 46 -2.23 9.26 0.10
N SER A 47 -2.73 8.91 1.27
CA SER A 47 -3.90 8.05 1.37
C SER A 47 -5.18 8.87 1.20
N LEU A 48 -6.24 8.18 0.77
CA LEU A 48 -7.54 8.76 0.54
C LEU A 48 -8.57 7.95 1.31
N THR A 49 -9.45 8.62 2.04
CA THR A 49 -10.52 7.94 2.76
C THR A 49 -11.79 7.98 1.91
N VAL A 50 -12.32 6.80 1.60
CA VAL A 50 -13.56 6.66 0.85
C VAL A 50 -14.52 5.87 1.72
N GLY A 51 -15.54 6.56 2.25
CA GLY A 51 -16.42 5.93 3.21
C GLY A 51 -15.64 5.50 4.44
N LYS A 52 -15.67 4.21 4.73
CA LYS A 52 -14.95 3.65 5.87
C LYS A 52 -13.60 3.05 5.49
N ARG A 53 -13.21 3.18 4.23
CA ARG A 53 -11.99 2.56 3.72
C ARG A 53 -10.93 3.60 3.43
N MET A 54 -9.69 3.22 3.69
CA MET A 54 -8.55 4.02 3.28
C MET A 54 -7.87 3.32 2.11
N VAL A 55 -7.61 4.09 1.07
CA VAL A 55 -6.93 3.57 -0.13
C VAL A 55 -5.89 4.60 -0.56
N VAL A 56 -4.97 4.17 -1.40
CA VAL A 56 -4.03 5.08 -2.03
C VAL A 56 -3.97 4.74 -3.51
N LEU A 57 -3.94 5.75 -4.34
CA LEU A 57 -3.81 5.51 -5.77
C LEU A 57 -2.39 5.03 -6.08
N LYS A 58 -2.30 4.07 -6.99
CA LYS A 58 -1.02 3.47 -7.37
C LYS A 58 0.00 4.53 -7.76
N GLU A 59 -0.40 5.49 -8.58
CA GLU A 59 0.49 6.56 -9.02
C GLU A 59 1.04 7.35 -7.84
N LYS A 60 0.18 7.69 -6.90
CA LYS A 60 0.58 8.47 -5.73
C LYS A 60 1.49 7.67 -4.81
N PHE A 61 1.21 6.39 -4.68
CA PHE A 61 2.05 5.50 -3.89
C PHE A 61 3.46 5.41 -4.49
N ILE A 62 3.55 5.27 -5.79
CA ILE A 62 4.85 5.22 -6.48
C ILE A 62 5.61 6.53 -6.31
N GLU A 63 4.93 7.67 -6.46
CA GLU A 63 5.54 8.98 -6.24
C GLU A 63 6.08 9.10 -4.82
N TRP A 64 5.27 8.64 -3.86
CA TRP A 64 5.68 8.71 -2.45
C TRP A 64 6.92 7.86 -2.21
N MET A 65 6.95 6.65 -2.75
CA MET A 65 8.12 5.77 -2.60
C MET A 65 9.37 6.43 -3.19
N ASN A 66 9.23 7.00 -4.38
CA ASN A 66 10.36 7.64 -5.04
C ASN A 66 10.89 8.82 -4.23
N SER A 67 10.00 9.58 -3.60
CA SER A 67 10.44 10.71 -2.80
C SER A 67 11.19 10.24 -1.54
N GLN A 68 10.84 9.09 -1.00
CA GLN A 68 11.55 8.55 0.16
C GLN A 68 12.94 8.06 -0.21
N ILE A 69 13.07 7.49 -1.39
CA ILE A 69 14.34 6.95 -1.85
C ILE A 69 15.31 8.05 -2.26
N CYS A 70 14.80 9.10 -2.87
CA CYS A 70 15.60 10.18 -3.43
C CYS A 70 15.85 11.31 -2.46
N ALA A 71 15.50 11.13 -1.21
CA ALA A 71 15.66 12.18 -0.22
C ALA A 71 17.11 12.51 0.07
#